data_fd344f0c7c16d6b4527963a331e7f799
#
_entry.id   fd344f0c7c16d6b4527963a331e7f799
#
_cell.length_a   1.000
_cell.length_b   1.000
_cell.length_c   1.000
_cell.angle_alpha   90.00
_cell.angle_beta   90.00
_cell.angle_gamma   90.00
#
_symmetry.space_group_name_H-M   'P 1'
#
loop_
_entity.id
_entity.type
_entity.pdbx_description
1 polymer ?
#
loop_
_entity_poly.entity_id
_entity_poly.type
_entity_poly.pdbx_seq_one_letter_code
_entity_poly.pdbx_strand_id
1 'polypeptide(L)'
;RGVDTDWLNEPLRFAVSQRHNLFIEGGDQTFRYGVGANIGKTQGVMKGSDRQTANGNIRLIYRKGQFSFTNNMNFDYTEADQESVAFSEFAKANPYMRKYDADGNVVKMLGYDYYENPIYSPMYNWSNNNINNSRTTGFTNNFEAEWRPMEELRARVKLGIRNTNSRGKIFKSP
;
A
#
# COMPACT_ATOMS: atom_id res chain seq x y z
N ARG A 1 25.75 0.65 -36.67
CA ARG A 1 24.97 1.55 -35.82
C ARG A 1 25.23 1.13 -34.39
N GLY A 2 25.65 2.05 -33.52
CA GLY A 2 25.89 1.81 -32.10
C GLY A 2 24.62 1.42 -31.38
N VAL A 3 24.77 0.64 -30.30
CA VAL A 3 23.68 0.36 -29.37
C VAL A 3 23.59 1.56 -28.42
N ASP A 4 22.39 2.04 -28.19
CA ASP A 4 22.08 3.10 -27.23
C ASP A 4 20.78 2.71 -26.50
N THR A 5 20.92 2.09 -25.36
CA THR A 5 19.80 1.59 -24.56
C THR A 5 19.48 2.57 -23.44
N ASP A 6 18.29 3.16 -23.46
CA ASP A 6 17.79 3.98 -22.34
C ASP A 6 17.33 3.08 -21.17
N TRP A 7 18.30 2.68 -20.36
CA TRP A 7 18.05 1.86 -19.19
C TRP A 7 17.22 2.56 -18.12
N LEU A 8 17.32 3.89 -18.04
CA LEU A 8 16.62 4.68 -17.01
C LEU A 8 15.11 4.70 -17.23
N ASN A 9 14.67 4.65 -18.48
CA ASN A 9 13.25 4.68 -18.81
C ASN A 9 12.59 3.30 -18.78
N GLU A 10 13.38 2.22 -18.89
CA GLU A 10 12.86 0.86 -18.93
C GLU A 10 11.98 0.47 -17.71
N PRO A 11 12.36 0.77 -16.46
CA PRO A 11 11.53 0.43 -15.30
C PRO A 11 10.37 1.39 -15.09
N LEU A 12 10.29 2.50 -15.85
CA LEU A 12 9.33 3.56 -15.60
C LEU A 12 8.04 3.37 -16.40
N ARG A 13 6.97 3.95 -15.90
CA ARG A 13 5.67 4.05 -16.56
C ARG A 13 4.96 5.33 -16.19
N PHE A 14 3.99 5.71 -17.00
CA PHE A 14 3.02 6.71 -16.58
C PHE A 14 2.17 6.13 -15.42
N ALA A 15 2.15 6.84 -14.30
CA ALA A 15 1.50 6.39 -13.08
C ALA A 15 0.19 7.16 -12.85
N VAL A 16 -0.88 6.42 -12.55
CA VAL A 16 -2.19 6.99 -12.23
C VAL A 16 -2.61 6.55 -10.83
N SER A 17 -3.07 7.51 -10.04
CA SER A 17 -3.63 7.23 -8.72
C SER A 17 -5.11 7.63 -8.70
N GLN A 18 -5.93 6.76 -8.10
CA GLN A 18 -7.37 6.98 -7.95
C GLN A 18 -7.74 6.80 -6.49
N ARG A 19 -8.64 7.67 -6.01
CA ARG A 19 -9.21 7.56 -4.67
C ARG A 19 -10.69 7.90 -4.71
N HIS A 20 -11.49 7.02 -4.14
CA HIS A 20 -12.92 7.17 -4.02
C HIS A 20 -13.31 7.19 -2.55
N ASN A 21 -14.08 8.19 -2.16
CA ASN A 21 -14.56 8.37 -0.79
C ASN A 21 -16.07 8.43 -0.81
N LEU A 22 -16.71 7.67 0.08
CA LEU A 22 -18.12 7.73 0.35
C LEU A 22 -18.33 7.98 1.83
N PHE A 23 -19.20 8.89 2.17
CA PHE A 23 -19.59 9.13 3.55
C PHE A 23 -21.10 9.34 3.61
N ILE A 24 -21.75 8.65 4.53
CA ILE A 24 -23.18 8.71 4.80
C ILE A 24 -23.36 8.93 6.29
N GLU A 25 -24.12 9.93 6.67
CA GLU A 25 -24.49 10.15 8.06
C GLU A 25 -25.99 10.42 8.19
N GLY A 26 -26.53 10.11 9.36
CA GLY A 26 -27.94 10.33 9.63
C GLY A 26 -28.26 10.13 11.10
N GLY A 27 -29.55 10.25 11.42
CA GLY A 27 -30.07 10.06 12.75
C GLY A 27 -30.70 11.32 13.34
N ASP A 28 -31.01 11.26 14.62
CA ASP A 28 -31.65 12.34 15.37
C ASP A 28 -30.82 12.72 16.62
N GLN A 29 -31.46 13.40 17.59
CA GLN A 29 -30.80 13.78 18.83
C GLN A 29 -30.45 12.58 19.73
N THR A 30 -31.19 11.47 19.60
CA THR A 30 -31.04 10.27 20.41
C THR A 30 -30.02 9.32 19.79
N PHE A 31 -30.14 9.07 18.49
CA PHE A 31 -29.28 8.15 17.76
C PHE A 31 -28.71 8.79 16.51
N ARG A 32 -27.40 8.78 16.38
CA ARG A 32 -26.67 9.25 15.19
C ARG A 32 -25.73 8.18 14.70
N TYR A 33 -25.62 8.07 13.40
CA TYR A 33 -24.66 7.19 12.75
C TYR A 33 -23.91 7.90 11.64
N GLY A 34 -22.70 7.49 11.42
CA GLY A 34 -21.89 7.86 10.27
C GLY A 34 -21.16 6.62 9.76
N VAL A 35 -21.18 6.43 8.46
CA VAL A 35 -20.48 5.33 7.77
C VAL A 35 -19.64 5.94 6.66
N GLY A 36 -18.36 5.67 6.69
CA GLY A 36 -17.42 6.11 5.67
C GLY A 36 -16.73 4.93 5.02
N ALA A 37 -16.46 5.04 3.74
CA ALA A 37 -15.63 4.12 2.98
C ALA A 37 -14.65 4.90 2.10
N ASN A 38 -13.41 4.45 2.04
CA ASN A 38 -12.37 5.01 1.21
C ASN A 38 -11.66 3.86 0.49
N ILE A 39 -11.63 3.91 -0.83
CA ILE A 39 -10.93 2.94 -1.67
C ILE A 39 -9.94 3.70 -2.53
N GLY A 40 -8.68 3.28 -2.51
CA GLY A 40 -7.60 3.90 -3.26
C GLY A 40 -6.76 2.87 -4.01
N LYS A 41 -6.36 3.23 -5.22
CA LYS A 41 -5.33 2.52 -5.98
C LYS A 41 -4.28 3.53 -6.41
N THR A 42 -3.05 3.30 -6.01
CA THR A 42 -1.90 4.11 -6.39
C THR A 42 -0.96 3.26 -7.21
N GLN A 43 -0.70 3.66 -8.43
CA GLN A 43 0.35 3.07 -9.25
C GLN A 43 1.65 3.82 -9.00
N GLY A 44 2.73 3.08 -8.74
CA GLY A 44 4.07 3.67 -8.67
C GLY A 44 4.61 3.99 -10.06
N VAL A 45 5.50 4.95 -10.14
CA VAL A 45 6.21 5.30 -11.38
C VAL A 45 7.09 4.14 -11.84
N MET A 46 7.66 3.38 -10.92
CA MET A 46 8.31 2.12 -11.25
C MET A 46 7.26 1.02 -11.47
N LYS A 47 7.41 0.30 -12.55
CA LYS A 47 6.57 -0.87 -12.86
C LYS A 47 6.74 -1.92 -11.74
N GLY A 48 5.64 -2.55 -11.31
CA GLY A 48 5.63 -3.50 -10.19
C GLY A 48 5.53 -2.84 -8.80
N SER A 49 5.45 -1.51 -8.72
CA SER A 49 5.26 -0.77 -7.48
C SER A 49 3.82 -0.23 -7.44
N ASP A 50 2.92 -1.00 -6.84
CA ASP A 50 1.50 -0.68 -6.75
C ASP A 50 1.02 -0.75 -5.30
N ARG A 51 0.04 0.09 -4.95
CA ARG A 51 -0.60 0.04 -3.65
C ARG A 51 -2.11 0.13 -3.78
N GLN A 52 -2.80 -0.75 -3.08
CA GLN A 52 -4.25 -0.72 -2.93
C GLN A 52 -4.59 -0.50 -1.46
N THR A 53 -5.56 0.37 -1.20
CA THR A 53 -6.06 0.64 0.15
C THR A 53 -7.58 0.59 0.14
N ALA A 54 -8.15 0.00 1.20
CA ALA A 54 -9.57 0.06 1.47
C ALA A 54 -9.76 0.30 2.96
N ASN A 55 -10.41 1.40 3.32
CA ASN A 55 -10.67 1.77 4.70
C ASN A 55 -12.15 1.98 4.90
N GLY A 56 -12.68 1.45 5.97
CA GLY A 56 -14.06 1.64 6.39
C GLY A 56 -14.11 2.21 7.80
N ASN A 57 -15.00 3.15 8.06
CA ASN A 57 -15.25 3.62 9.41
C ASN A 57 -16.74 3.68 9.70
N ILE A 58 -17.11 3.26 10.90
CA ILE A 58 -18.48 3.34 11.41
C ILE A 58 -18.45 4.07 12.73
N ARG A 59 -19.24 5.12 12.84
CA ARG A 59 -19.44 5.87 14.06
C ARG A 59 -20.90 5.77 14.49
N LEU A 60 -21.13 5.32 15.69
CA LEU A 60 -22.45 5.23 16.30
C LEU A 60 -22.45 6.09 17.57
N ILE A 61 -23.48 6.90 17.74
CA ILE A 61 -23.70 7.73 18.94
C ILE A 61 -25.12 7.48 19.39
N TYR A 62 -25.28 7.08 20.64
CA TYR A 62 -26.58 6.93 21.28
C TYR A 62 -26.63 7.77 22.56
N ARG A 63 -27.65 8.60 22.69
CA ARG A 63 -27.87 9.48 23.86
C ARG A 63 -29.25 9.22 24.44
N LYS A 64 -29.31 9.01 25.74
CA LYS A 64 -30.58 8.86 26.45
C LYS A 64 -30.45 9.40 27.86
N GLY A 65 -31.19 10.46 28.16
CA GLY A 65 -31.12 11.14 29.45
C GLY A 65 -29.70 11.61 29.77
N GLN A 66 -29.15 11.11 30.85
CA GLN A 66 -27.81 11.47 31.34
C GLN A 66 -26.69 10.63 30.72
N PHE A 67 -27.01 9.66 29.87
CA PHE A 67 -26.05 8.74 29.26
C PHE A 67 -25.78 9.07 27.79
N SER A 68 -24.52 8.98 27.41
CA SER A 68 -24.07 9.02 26.02
C SER A 68 -23.11 7.88 25.76
N PHE A 69 -23.39 7.12 24.71
CA PHE A 69 -22.55 6.03 24.25
C PHE A 69 -22.03 6.36 22.86
N THR A 70 -20.74 6.25 22.65
CA THR A 70 -20.12 6.44 21.34
C THR A 70 -19.29 5.20 21.00
N ASN A 71 -19.50 4.65 19.82
CA ASN A 71 -18.68 3.57 19.27
C ASN A 71 -18.08 3.99 17.93
N ASN A 72 -16.77 3.87 17.81
CA ASN A 72 -16.05 4.12 16.57
C ASN A 72 -15.31 2.84 16.17
N MET A 73 -15.69 2.30 15.01
CA MET A 73 -15.06 1.13 14.40
C MET A 73 -14.31 1.56 13.14
N ASN A 74 -13.08 1.09 12.99
CA ASN A 74 -12.28 1.31 11.79
C ASN A 74 -11.77 -0.03 11.27
N PHE A 75 -11.86 -0.21 9.96
CA PHE A 75 -11.37 -1.35 9.21
C PHE A 75 -10.36 -0.83 8.20
N ASP A 76 -9.17 -1.40 8.19
CA ASP A 76 -8.08 -0.98 7.34
C ASP A 76 -7.57 -2.18 6.54
N TYR A 77 -7.42 -1.99 5.25
CA TYR A 77 -6.79 -2.93 4.35
C TYR A 77 -5.78 -2.18 3.49
N THR A 78 -4.57 -2.68 3.45
CA THR A 78 -3.51 -2.20 2.56
C THR A 78 -2.80 -3.39 1.95
N GLU A 79 -2.68 -3.38 0.64
CA GLU A 79 -1.83 -4.29 -0.11
C GLU A 79 -0.86 -3.47 -0.96
N ALA A 80 0.41 -3.82 -0.89
CA ALA A 80 1.45 -3.13 -1.64
C ALA A 80 2.37 -4.16 -2.30
N ASP A 81 2.52 -4.00 -3.60
CA ASP A 81 3.58 -4.62 -4.37
C ASP A 81 4.76 -3.65 -4.43
N GLN A 82 5.95 -4.17 -4.25
CA GLN A 82 7.18 -3.40 -4.35
C GLN A 82 7.99 -3.92 -5.54
N GLU A 83 8.75 -3.03 -6.14
CA GLU A 83 9.67 -3.38 -7.21
C GLU A 83 10.61 -4.50 -6.78
N SER A 84 10.80 -5.47 -7.65
CA SER A 84 11.72 -6.60 -7.41
C SER A 84 13.18 -6.25 -7.69
N VAL A 85 13.42 -5.18 -8.47
CA VAL A 85 14.74 -4.67 -8.84
C VAL A 85 14.79 -3.18 -8.56
N ALA A 86 15.81 -2.75 -7.80
CA ALA A 86 15.98 -1.35 -7.46
C ALA A 86 16.28 -0.49 -8.70
N PHE A 87 15.79 0.75 -8.73
CA PHE A 87 16.08 1.71 -9.82
C PHE A 87 17.58 1.91 -10.03
N SER A 88 18.38 1.86 -8.95
CA SER A 88 19.83 1.99 -9.02
C SER A 88 20.51 0.93 -9.89
N GLU A 89 19.93 -0.26 -10.05
CA GLU A 89 20.48 -1.30 -10.93
C GLU A 89 20.33 -0.90 -12.41
N PHE A 90 19.23 -0.28 -12.76
CA PHE A 90 19.03 0.29 -14.10
C PHE A 90 19.94 1.49 -14.35
N ALA A 91 20.16 2.34 -13.33
CA ALA A 91 21.03 3.51 -13.44
C ALA A 91 22.53 3.15 -13.61
N LYS A 92 22.95 1.99 -13.12
CA LYS A 92 24.32 1.48 -13.28
C LYS A 92 24.53 0.75 -14.60
N ALA A 93 23.47 0.37 -15.31
CA ALA A 93 23.59 -0.41 -16.54
C ALA A 93 24.20 0.44 -17.66
N ASN A 94 25.13 -0.14 -18.38
CA ASN A 94 25.84 0.57 -19.45
C ASN A 94 24.93 0.74 -20.68
N PRO A 95 24.72 1.98 -21.20
CA PRO A 95 23.89 2.24 -22.39
C PRO A 95 24.32 1.49 -23.64
N TYR A 96 25.59 1.15 -23.77
CA TYR A 96 26.11 0.41 -24.92
C TYR A 96 25.82 -1.09 -24.88
N MET A 97 25.19 -1.59 -23.83
CA MET A 97 24.78 -3.00 -23.71
C MET A 97 23.35 -3.19 -24.21
N ARG A 98 23.13 -4.26 -24.98
CA ARG A 98 21.83 -4.62 -25.52
C ARG A 98 20.95 -5.24 -24.46
N LYS A 99 19.67 -4.87 -24.43
CA LYS A 99 18.66 -5.48 -23.55
C LYS A 99 18.10 -6.80 -24.06
N TYR A 100 18.11 -6.99 -25.40
CA TYR A 100 17.63 -8.21 -26.06
C TYR A 100 18.70 -8.80 -26.95
N ASP A 101 18.70 -10.14 -27.06
CA ASP A 101 19.50 -10.89 -28.00
C ASP A 101 18.93 -10.85 -29.42
N ALA A 102 19.52 -11.59 -30.36
CA ALA A 102 19.07 -11.64 -31.75
C ALA A 102 17.71 -12.33 -31.89
N ASP A 103 17.32 -13.20 -30.95
CA ASP A 103 16.07 -13.94 -30.91
C ASP A 103 14.96 -13.20 -30.16
N GLY A 104 15.25 -12.02 -29.61
CA GLY A 104 14.29 -11.18 -28.88
C GLY A 104 14.14 -11.52 -27.39
N ASN A 105 14.98 -12.41 -26.85
CA ASN A 105 14.98 -12.73 -25.44
C ASN A 105 15.75 -11.69 -24.64
N VAL A 106 15.37 -11.48 -23.37
CA VAL A 106 16.11 -10.60 -22.47
C VAL A 106 17.48 -11.21 -22.18
N VAL A 107 18.53 -10.41 -22.44
CA VAL A 107 19.91 -10.82 -22.20
C VAL A 107 20.13 -11.03 -20.68
N LYS A 108 20.62 -12.19 -20.29
CA LYS A 108 20.85 -12.50 -18.87
C LYS A 108 22.07 -11.76 -18.32
N MET A 109 23.15 -11.73 -19.05
CA MET A 109 24.44 -11.17 -18.65
C MET A 109 24.87 -10.09 -19.63
N LEU A 110 25.15 -8.90 -19.13
CA LEU A 110 25.57 -7.75 -19.93
C LEU A 110 27.09 -7.72 -20.21
N GLY A 111 27.89 -8.36 -19.34
CA GLY A 111 29.34 -8.39 -19.45
C GLY A 111 30.00 -8.72 -18.12
N TYR A 112 31.23 -8.27 -17.97
CA TYR A 112 32.05 -8.43 -16.76
C TYR A 112 32.54 -7.05 -16.29
N ASP A 113 32.66 -6.88 -14.98
CA ASP A 113 33.33 -5.73 -14.40
C ASP A 113 34.89 -5.85 -14.50
N TYR A 114 35.58 -4.85 -13.95
CA TYR A 114 37.06 -4.82 -13.94
C TYR A 114 37.68 -6.01 -13.18
N TYR A 115 36.94 -6.59 -12.25
CA TYR A 115 37.37 -7.75 -11.42
C TYR A 115 36.87 -9.09 -11.94
N GLU A 116 36.39 -9.11 -13.19
CA GLU A 116 35.86 -10.33 -13.86
C GLU A 116 34.56 -10.86 -13.21
N ASN A 117 33.85 -10.04 -12.40
CA ASN A 117 32.55 -10.44 -11.90
C ASN A 117 31.48 -10.23 -12.98
N PRO A 118 30.52 -11.15 -13.12
CA PRO A 118 29.45 -11.00 -14.11
C PRO A 118 28.50 -9.86 -13.76
N ILE A 119 28.23 -9.01 -14.75
CA ILE A 119 27.21 -7.95 -14.67
C ILE A 119 25.91 -8.50 -15.24
N TYR A 120 24.91 -8.73 -14.40
CA TYR A 120 23.61 -9.22 -14.81
C TYR A 120 22.71 -8.09 -15.29
N SER A 121 21.84 -8.42 -16.26
CA SER A 121 20.84 -7.48 -16.76
C SER A 121 19.77 -7.20 -15.69
N PRO A 122 19.50 -5.94 -15.35
CA PRO A 122 18.42 -5.61 -14.44
C PRO A 122 17.05 -6.04 -14.99
N MET A 123 16.87 -6.05 -16.33
CA MET A 123 15.66 -6.55 -16.97
C MET A 123 15.49 -8.06 -16.81
N TYR A 124 16.57 -8.83 -16.85
CA TYR A 124 16.50 -10.28 -16.61
C TYR A 124 16.05 -10.55 -15.17
N ASN A 125 16.67 -9.89 -14.20
CA ASN A 125 16.27 -10.01 -12.80
C ASN A 125 14.84 -9.57 -12.56
N TRP A 126 14.34 -8.63 -13.36
CA TRP A 126 12.97 -8.16 -13.28
C TRP A 126 11.96 -9.09 -13.95
N SER A 127 12.33 -9.74 -15.09
CA SER A 127 11.48 -10.72 -15.80
C SER A 127 11.32 -12.03 -15.03
N ASN A 128 12.20 -12.32 -14.09
CA ASN A 128 12.05 -13.44 -13.18
C ASN A 128 10.83 -13.20 -12.28
N ASN A 129 10.08 -14.26 -11.98
CA ASN A 129 8.87 -14.19 -11.14
C ASN A 129 9.18 -13.83 -9.66
N ASN A 130 9.92 -12.77 -9.47
CA ASN A 130 10.22 -12.24 -8.15
C ASN A 130 8.96 -11.62 -7.54
N ILE A 131 8.68 -11.95 -6.29
CA ILE A 131 7.53 -11.46 -5.55
C ILE A 131 8.04 -10.66 -4.35
N ASN A 132 7.57 -9.43 -4.23
CA ASN A 132 7.74 -8.60 -3.04
C ASN A 132 6.42 -7.91 -2.74
N ASN A 133 5.54 -8.63 -2.04
CA ASN A 133 4.20 -8.19 -1.71
C ASN A 133 4.04 -8.11 -0.19
N SER A 134 3.37 -7.07 0.26
CA SER A 134 2.96 -6.91 1.66
C SER A 134 1.47 -6.64 1.76
N ARG A 135 0.81 -7.30 2.72
CA ARG A 135 -0.61 -7.11 3.02
C ARG A 135 -0.77 -6.85 4.50
N THR A 136 -1.47 -5.76 4.81
CA THR A 136 -1.84 -5.39 6.19
C THR A 136 -3.34 -5.26 6.29
N THR A 137 -3.91 -5.89 7.30
CA THR A 137 -5.32 -5.73 7.69
C THR A 137 -5.38 -5.24 9.13
N GLY A 138 -6.25 -4.27 9.38
CA GLY A 138 -6.44 -3.68 10.69
C GLY A 138 -7.93 -3.62 11.08
N PHE A 139 -8.19 -3.83 12.34
CA PHE A 139 -9.48 -3.53 12.97
C PHE A 139 -9.24 -2.78 14.27
N THR A 140 -9.93 -1.66 14.43
CA THR A 140 -9.91 -0.89 15.68
C THR A 140 -11.31 -0.57 16.09
N ASN A 141 -11.65 -0.85 17.35
CA ASN A 141 -12.90 -0.46 17.96
C ASN A 141 -12.61 0.38 19.21
N ASN A 142 -13.22 1.54 19.30
CA ASN A 142 -13.17 2.43 20.45
C ASN A 142 -14.59 2.67 20.94
N PHE A 143 -14.90 2.20 22.13
CA PHE A 143 -16.16 2.41 22.82
C PHE A 143 -15.97 3.42 23.94
N GLU A 144 -16.85 4.40 24.03
CA GLU A 144 -16.90 5.41 25.08
C GLU A 144 -18.30 5.45 25.68
N ALA A 145 -18.40 5.34 26.97
CA ALA A 145 -19.61 5.58 27.74
C ALA A 145 -19.40 6.81 28.63
N GLU A 146 -20.32 7.76 28.57
CA GLU A 146 -20.32 8.97 29.37
C GLU A 146 -21.63 9.04 30.18
N TRP A 147 -21.52 9.35 31.45
CA TRP A 147 -22.64 9.59 32.36
C TRP A 147 -22.51 10.98 32.97
N ARG A 148 -23.57 11.79 32.86
CA ARG A 148 -23.70 13.13 33.42
C ARG A 148 -24.93 13.19 34.33
N PRO A 149 -24.83 12.84 35.60
CA PRO A 149 -25.94 12.92 36.52
C PRO A 149 -26.37 14.36 36.83
N MET A 150 -25.45 15.29 36.77
CA MET A 150 -25.66 16.75 36.98
C MET A 150 -24.64 17.54 36.13
N GLU A 151 -24.84 18.82 35.97
CA GLU A 151 -24.02 19.66 35.07
C GLU A 151 -22.54 19.68 35.49
N GLU A 152 -22.26 19.64 36.79
CA GLU A 152 -20.92 19.72 37.37
C GLU A 152 -20.19 18.36 37.38
N LEU A 153 -20.91 17.25 37.22
CA LEU A 153 -20.34 15.91 37.34
C LEU A 153 -20.40 15.13 36.02
N ARG A 154 -19.25 14.70 35.56
CA ARG A 154 -19.11 13.85 34.37
C ARG A 154 -18.22 12.65 34.69
N ALA A 155 -18.75 11.46 34.49
CA ALA A 155 -17.97 10.22 34.50
C ALA A 155 -17.85 9.68 33.06
N ARG A 156 -16.66 9.21 32.69
CA ARG A 156 -16.40 8.71 31.34
C ARG A 156 -15.52 7.44 31.41
N VAL A 157 -15.92 6.43 30.67
CA VAL A 157 -15.18 5.19 30.50
C VAL A 157 -14.88 5.00 29.01
N LYS A 158 -13.65 4.63 28.70
CA LYS A 158 -13.20 4.32 27.33
C LYS A 158 -12.60 2.93 27.27
N LEU A 159 -13.02 2.15 26.28
CA LEU A 159 -12.50 0.83 26.00
C LEU A 159 -12.04 0.81 24.54
N GLY A 160 -10.82 0.35 24.30
CA GLY A 160 -10.25 0.25 22.95
C GLY A 160 -9.73 -1.15 22.68
N ILE A 161 -10.05 -1.68 21.50
CA ILE A 161 -9.51 -2.94 20.99
C ILE A 161 -8.88 -2.64 19.64
N ARG A 162 -7.65 -3.11 19.44
CA ARG A 162 -6.96 -3.02 18.16
C ARG A 162 -6.37 -4.37 17.78
N ASN A 163 -6.62 -4.79 16.55
CA ASN A 163 -6.00 -5.96 15.95
C ASN A 163 -5.38 -5.54 14.62
N THR A 164 -4.12 -5.87 14.41
CA THR A 164 -3.42 -5.60 13.14
C THR A 164 -2.66 -6.85 12.75
N ASN A 165 -2.89 -7.32 11.53
CA ASN A 165 -2.20 -8.46 10.96
C ASN A 165 -1.45 -8.00 9.69
N SER A 166 -0.14 -8.19 9.67
CA SER A 166 0.71 -7.87 8.52
C SER A 166 1.41 -9.13 8.02
N ARG A 167 1.35 -9.34 6.72
CA ARG A 167 2.00 -10.46 6.04
C ARG A 167 2.83 -9.93 4.90
N GLY A 168 4.09 -10.33 4.83
CA GLY A 168 4.99 -10.09 3.71
C GLY A 168 5.31 -11.40 2.99
N LYS A 169 5.39 -11.34 1.67
CA LYS A 169 5.89 -12.42 0.83
C LYS A 169 7.04 -11.88 0.00
N ILE A 170 8.21 -12.46 0.19
CA ILE A 170 9.40 -12.17 -0.63
C ILE A 170 9.82 -13.48 -1.26
N PHE A 171 9.86 -13.51 -2.57
CA PHE A 171 10.39 -14.62 -3.34
C PHE A 171 11.36 -14.06 -4.39
N LYS A 172 12.56 -14.60 -4.43
CA LYS A 172 13.56 -14.29 -5.46
C LYS A 172 13.87 -15.60 -6.19
N SER A 173 13.73 -15.56 -7.50
CA SER A 173 14.16 -16.68 -8.35
C SER A 173 15.68 -16.82 -8.27
N PRO A 174 16.21 -18.04 -8.25
CA PRO A 174 17.64 -18.33 -8.28
C PRO A 174 18.31 -17.91 -9.61
#